data_488dfa87894c863324b9a73000365e8a
#
_entry.id   488dfa87894c863324b9a73000365e8a
#
_cell.length_a   1.000
_cell.length_b   1.000
_cell.length_c   1.000
_cell.angle_alpha   90.00
_cell.angle_beta   90.00
_cell.angle_gamma   90.00
#
_symmetry.space_group_name_H-M   'P 1'
#
loop_
_entity.id
_entity.type
_entity.pdbx_description
1 polymer ?
#
loop_
_entity_poly.entity_id
_entity_poly.type
_entity_poly.pdbx_seq_one_letter_code
_entity_poly.pdbx_strand_id
1 'polypeptide(L)'
;RVARYYGLDVDQHELAQLANTDNNGTTGDDMEKAFKKLTGKLHVRTMKLMDYDYRQVVSDYKAYNREAKKINKAVESEGTGDKVKEFDINLRTHRILPQGFWYQLDKDTFKVVKKDQAKYRFFKDKIESFVDEGVPICWTLYLGMFPEKGLPQSFGGHMRLIVGYNEEKEEILYTDSWGEGHGMKRMSMVEAWCMTMGVYAMVPNR
;
A
#
# COMPACT_ATOMS: atom_id res chain seq x y z
N ARG A 1 -9.55 1.40 -15.91
CA ARG A 1 -10.71 1.63 -15.02
C ARG A 1 -10.87 3.11 -14.68
N VAL A 2 -9.87 3.79 -14.11
CA VAL A 2 -9.96 5.22 -13.74
C VAL A 2 -10.29 6.09 -14.96
N ALA A 3 -9.64 5.86 -16.12
CA ALA A 3 -9.94 6.60 -17.34
C ALA A 3 -11.41 6.45 -17.76
N ARG A 4 -11.93 5.23 -17.76
CA ARG A 4 -13.35 4.96 -18.06
C ARG A 4 -14.30 5.58 -17.04
N TYR A 5 -13.91 5.58 -15.77
CA TYR A 5 -14.71 6.25 -14.73
C TYR A 5 -14.90 7.74 -15.04
N TYR A 6 -13.90 8.40 -15.60
CA TYR A 6 -13.97 9.80 -16.05
C TYR A 6 -14.42 9.97 -17.51
N GLY A 7 -14.97 8.93 -18.12
CA GLY A 7 -15.59 9.02 -19.45
C GLY A 7 -14.63 8.88 -20.62
N LEU A 8 -13.36 8.51 -20.38
CA LEU A 8 -12.39 8.27 -21.45
C LEU A 8 -12.22 6.77 -21.67
N ASP A 9 -12.62 6.28 -22.84
CA ASP A 9 -12.31 4.91 -23.26
C ASP A 9 -10.90 4.88 -23.88
N VAL A 10 -9.97 4.33 -23.14
CA VAL A 10 -8.56 4.19 -23.55
C VAL A 10 -8.21 2.71 -23.58
N ASP A 11 -7.55 2.31 -24.65
CA ASP A 11 -7.04 0.95 -24.78
C ASP A 11 -5.94 0.68 -23.75
N GLN A 12 -5.96 -0.53 -23.17
CA GLN A 12 -4.99 -0.88 -22.13
C GLN A 12 -3.55 -0.96 -22.64
N HIS A 13 -3.35 -1.29 -23.95
CA HIS A 13 -2.02 -1.35 -24.56
C HIS A 13 -1.47 0.05 -24.79
N GLU A 14 -2.31 1.02 -25.17
CA GLU A 14 -1.91 2.41 -25.24
C GLU A 14 -1.48 2.94 -23.86
N LEU A 15 -2.21 2.57 -22.80
CA LEU A 15 -1.82 2.92 -21.42
C LEU A 15 -0.50 2.28 -21.02
N ALA A 16 -0.28 1.02 -21.38
CA ALA A 16 0.97 0.32 -21.10
C ALA A 16 2.15 0.99 -21.81
N GLN A 17 1.99 1.36 -23.08
CA GLN A 17 3.00 2.11 -23.83
C GLN A 17 3.27 3.49 -23.20
N LEU A 18 2.22 4.20 -22.79
CA LEU A 18 2.34 5.52 -22.16
C LEU A 18 3.12 5.44 -20.83
N ALA A 19 3.00 4.32 -20.14
CA ALA A 19 3.64 4.01 -18.86
C ALA A 19 4.96 3.26 -19.00
N ASN A 20 5.52 3.13 -20.22
CA ASN A 20 6.73 2.35 -20.49
C ASN A 20 6.72 0.96 -19.84
N THR A 21 5.55 0.31 -19.83
CA THR A 21 5.39 -1.03 -19.24
C THR A 21 6.15 -2.05 -20.06
N ASP A 22 6.97 -2.85 -19.40
CA ASP A 22 7.72 -3.95 -19.99
C ASP A 22 7.42 -5.30 -19.30
N ASN A 23 8.21 -6.32 -19.58
CA ASN A 23 8.08 -7.65 -18.97
C ASN A 23 8.32 -7.66 -17.43
N ASN A 24 8.96 -6.61 -16.90
CA ASN A 24 9.20 -6.43 -15.47
C ASN A 24 8.11 -5.60 -14.79
N GLY A 25 7.15 -5.09 -15.56
CA GLY A 25 6.05 -4.26 -15.09
C GLY A 25 6.23 -2.77 -15.38
N THR A 26 5.67 -1.93 -14.53
CA THR A 26 5.72 -0.46 -14.63
C THR A 26 6.35 0.13 -13.39
N THR A 27 7.36 0.98 -13.56
CA THR A 27 7.96 1.68 -12.41
C THR A 27 7.01 2.75 -11.85
N GLY A 28 7.20 3.14 -10.58
CA GLY A 28 6.42 4.21 -9.96
C GLY A 28 6.57 5.54 -10.71
N ASP A 29 7.78 5.86 -11.14
CA ASP A 29 8.08 7.09 -11.88
C ASP A 29 7.41 7.12 -13.26
N ASP A 30 7.38 6.00 -13.96
CA ASP A 30 6.72 5.90 -15.26
C ASP A 30 5.21 5.94 -15.13
N MET A 31 4.67 5.37 -14.05
CA MET A 31 3.26 5.50 -13.71
C MET A 31 2.88 6.96 -13.42
N GLU A 32 3.69 7.71 -12.66
CA GLU A 32 3.45 9.14 -12.42
C GLU A 32 3.49 9.96 -13.72
N LYS A 33 4.43 9.66 -14.61
CA LYS A 33 4.49 10.30 -15.94
C LYS A 33 3.25 9.98 -16.78
N ALA A 34 2.81 8.73 -16.78
CA ALA A 34 1.58 8.32 -17.48
C ALA A 34 0.36 9.05 -16.92
N PHE A 35 0.22 9.13 -15.60
CA PHE A 35 -0.85 9.90 -14.96
C PHE A 35 -0.84 11.38 -15.41
N LYS A 36 0.32 12.01 -15.41
CA LYS A 36 0.44 13.41 -15.87
C LYS A 36 0.02 13.60 -17.32
N LYS A 37 0.35 12.66 -18.21
CA LYS A 37 -0.06 12.69 -19.61
C LYS A 37 -1.58 12.49 -19.79
N LEU A 38 -2.18 11.65 -18.94
CA LEU A 38 -3.62 11.38 -18.98
C LEU A 38 -4.46 12.51 -18.38
N THR A 39 -3.95 13.21 -17.38
CA THR A 39 -4.72 14.23 -16.65
C THR A 39 -5.23 15.34 -17.55
N GLY A 40 -4.45 15.76 -18.56
CA GLY A 40 -4.90 16.75 -19.54
C GLY A 40 -6.11 16.30 -20.36
N LYS A 41 -6.17 15.01 -20.74
CA LYS A 41 -7.28 14.44 -21.52
C LYS A 41 -8.52 14.16 -20.67
N LEU A 42 -8.34 13.92 -19.37
CA LEU A 42 -9.41 13.54 -18.45
C LEU A 42 -10.00 14.74 -17.69
N HIS A 43 -9.48 15.94 -17.88
CA HIS A 43 -9.83 17.12 -17.06
C HIS A 43 -9.71 16.85 -15.54
N VAL A 44 -8.72 16.05 -15.15
CA VAL A 44 -8.40 15.73 -13.76
C VAL A 44 -6.97 16.13 -13.45
N ARG A 45 -6.65 16.23 -12.18
CA ARG A 45 -5.27 16.38 -11.69
C ARG A 45 -4.90 15.18 -10.84
N THR A 46 -3.67 14.72 -10.95
CA THR A 46 -3.14 13.69 -10.07
C THR A 46 -2.64 14.34 -8.78
N MET A 47 -3.10 13.85 -7.65
CA MET A 47 -2.62 14.23 -6.32
C MET A 47 -1.91 13.03 -5.70
N LYS A 48 -0.64 13.21 -5.34
CA LYS A 48 0.09 12.24 -4.51
C LYS A 48 -0.27 12.53 -3.06
N LEU A 49 -1.04 11.65 -2.45
CA LEU A 49 -1.51 11.81 -1.07
C LEU A 49 -0.49 11.31 -0.07
N MET A 50 0.17 10.21 -0.40
CA MET A 50 1.16 9.56 0.45
C MET A 50 2.27 8.95 -0.39
N ASP A 51 3.46 8.92 0.18
CA ASP A 51 4.62 8.23 -0.35
C ASP A 51 5.35 7.51 0.79
N TYR A 52 5.79 6.28 0.53
CA TYR A 52 6.54 5.47 1.48
C TYR A 52 8.03 5.54 1.13
N ASP A 53 8.68 6.55 1.62
CA ASP A 53 10.09 6.79 1.37
C ASP A 53 11.00 5.97 2.30
N TYR A 54 12.30 6.01 2.03
CA TYR A 54 13.31 5.33 2.85
C TYR A 54 13.30 5.74 4.32
N ARG A 55 12.96 6.99 4.63
CA ARG A 55 12.89 7.48 6.02
C ARG A 55 11.76 6.79 6.78
N GLN A 56 10.63 6.57 6.09
CA GLN A 56 9.52 5.83 6.65
C GLN A 56 9.89 4.37 6.90
N VAL A 57 10.59 3.71 5.97
CA VAL A 57 11.08 2.34 6.15
C VAL A 57 11.97 2.25 7.41
N VAL A 58 12.93 3.15 7.56
CA VAL A 58 13.82 3.20 8.74
C VAL A 58 13.02 3.46 10.03
N SER A 59 12.03 4.34 9.98
CA SER A 59 11.16 4.62 11.12
C SER A 59 10.38 3.39 11.55
N ASP A 60 9.80 2.66 10.59
CA ASP A 60 9.03 1.45 10.84
C ASP A 60 9.90 0.34 11.43
N TYR A 61 11.12 0.15 10.90
CA TYR A 61 12.09 -0.77 11.46
C TYR A 61 12.39 -0.49 12.94
N LYS A 62 12.70 0.78 13.25
CA LYS A 62 13.01 1.18 14.62
C LYS A 62 11.83 1.00 15.56
N ALA A 63 10.63 1.32 15.10
CA ALA A 63 9.42 1.16 15.88
C ALA A 63 9.09 -0.31 16.12
N TYR A 64 9.17 -1.13 15.08
CA TYR A 64 8.99 -2.57 15.17
C TYR A 64 9.99 -3.21 16.16
N ASN A 65 11.29 -2.93 16.01
CA ASN A 65 12.29 -3.51 16.92
C ASN A 65 12.12 -3.08 18.39
N ARG A 66 11.65 -1.86 18.63
CA ARG A 66 11.33 -1.44 20.02
C ARG A 66 10.20 -2.27 20.59
N GLU A 67 9.17 -2.54 19.81
CA GLU A 67 8.04 -3.34 20.25
C GLU A 67 8.42 -4.81 20.40
N ALA A 68 9.14 -5.38 19.46
CA ALA A 68 9.67 -6.75 19.53
C ALA A 68 10.54 -6.96 20.80
N LYS A 69 11.41 -6.01 21.13
CA LYS A 69 12.21 -6.06 22.37
C LYS A 69 11.35 -6.04 23.64
N LYS A 70 10.27 -5.27 23.68
CA LYS A 70 9.35 -5.27 24.82
C LYS A 70 8.67 -6.62 24.99
N ILE A 71 8.17 -7.18 23.88
CA ILE A 71 7.54 -8.50 23.87
C ILE A 71 8.53 -9.57 24.34
N ASN A 72 9.73 -9.60 23.77
CA ASN A 72 10.76 -10.57 24.11
C ASN A 72 11.16 -10.51 25.58
N LYS A 73 11.27 -9.28 26.14
CA LYS A 73 11.55 -9.08 27.55
C LYS A 73 10.40 -9.58 28.45
N ALA A 74 9.17 -9.37 28.06
CA ALA A 74 8.01 -9.88 28.79
C ALA A 74 8.00 -11.43 28.77
N VAL A 75 8.21 -12.04 27.60
CA VAL A 75 8.33 -13.50 27.45
C VAL A 75 9.44 -14.08 28.33
N GLU A 76 10.58 -13.42 28.42
CA GLU A 76 11.68 -13.84 29.29
C GLU A 76 11.35 -13.74 30.78
N SER A 77 10.62 -12.69 31.17
CA SER A 77 10.27 -12.48 32.58
C SER A 77 9.13 -13.38 33.07
N GLU A 78 8.18 -13.67 32.18
CA GLU A 78 6.97 -14.45 32.50
C GLU A 78 7.15 -15.95 32.22
N GLY A 79 8.14 -16.31 31.41
CA GLY A 79 8.42 -17.68 31.00
C GLY A 79 7.36 -18.28 30.05
N THR A 80 6.50 -17.45 29.49
CA THR A 80 5.40 -17.85 28.58
C THR A 80 5.35 -17.01 27.32
N GLY A 81 4.90 -17.59 26.22
CA GLY A 81 4.77 -16.92 24.92
C GLY A 81 5.95 -17.15 23.98
N ASP A 82 5.78 -16.72 22.74
CA ASP A 82 6.78 -16.86 21.68
C ASP A 82 7.57 -15.55 21.51
N LYS A 83 8.89 -15.71 21.30
CA LYS A 83 9.75 -14.58 20.97
C LYS A 83 9.48 -14.09 19.56
N VAL A 84 9.46 -12.78 19.42
CA VAL A 84 9.33 -12.09 18.15
C VAL A 84 10.73 -11.80 17.57
N LYS A 85 10.89 -12.00 16.26
CA LYS A 85 12.16 -11.75 15.59
C LYS A 85 12.54 -10.27 15.63
N GLU A 86 13.74 -10.00 16.12
CA GLU A 86 14.37 -8.69 16.03
C GLU A 86 15.23 -8.61 14.79
N PHE A 87 15.38 -7.42 14.23
CA PHE A 87 16.23 -7.17 13.06
C PHE A 87 17.43 -6.33 13.44
N ASP A 88 18.62 -6.70 12.95
CA ASP A 88 19.78 -5.85 13.03
C ASP A 88 19.71 -4.76 11.94
N ILE A 89 19.59 -3.52 12.38
CA ILE A 89 19.50 -2.38 11.48
C ILE A 89 20.90 -1.80 11.28
N ASN A 90 21.59 -2.27 10.27
CA ASN A 90 22.85 -1.65 9.87
C ASN A 90 22.58 -0.37 9.07
N LEU A 91 22.42 0.74 9.76
CA LEU A 91 22.18 2.06 9.15
C LEU A 91 23.38 2.60 8.35
N ARG A 92 24.57 1.99 8.50
CA ARG A 92 25.79 2.46 7.80
C ARG A 92 25.83 2.04 6.33
N THR A 93 25.19 0.93 5.98
CA THR A 93 25.23 0.41 4.60
C THR A 93 24.15 0.97 3.70
N HIS A 94 23.19 1.74 4.21
CA HIS A 94 22.04 2.31 3.48
C HIS A 94 21.25 1.30 2.62
N ARG A 95 21.52 0.00 2.77
CA ARG A 95 20.88 -1.08 2.03
C ARG A 95 19.99 -1.93 2.95
N ILE A 96 19.05 -1.30 3.60
CA ILE A 96 17.92 -2.04 4.15
C ILE A 96 17.09 -2.42 2.93
N LEU A 97 17.11 -3.70 2.58
CA LEU A 97 16.16 -4.21 1.60
C LEU A 97 14.82 -4.34 2.32
N PRO A 98 13.82 -3.49 2.03
CA PRO A 98 12.51 -3.55 2.68
C PRO A 98 11.91 -4.94 2.59
N GLN A 99 12.16 -5.63 1.49
CA GLN A 99 11.71 -6.99 1.23
C GLN A 99 12.09 -7.96 2.34
N GLY A 100 13.36 -8.05 2.69
CA GLY A 100 13.84 -8.98 3.73
C GLY A 100 13.20 -8.75 5.09
N PHE A 101 12.85 -7.49 5.39
CA PHE A 101 12.11 -7.11 6.59
C PHE A 101 10.65 -7.58 6.51
N TRP A 102 9.93 -7.18 5.47
CA TRP A 102 8.50 -7.45 5.34
C TRP A 102 8.14 -8.93 5.26
N TYR A 103 9.07 -9.78 4.76
CA TYR A 103 8.86 -11.23 4.75
C TYR A 103 8.97 -11.89 6.12
N GLN A 104 9.81 -11.34 6.98
CA GLN A 104 10.29 -12.01 8.17
C GLN A 104 9.77 -11.38 9.46
N LEU A 105 9.14 -10.20 9.39
CA LEU A 105 8.56 -9.56 10.55
C LEU A 105 7.37 -10.35 11.10
N ASP A 106 7.17 -10.23 12.40
CA ASP A 106 5.91 -10.64 13.02
C ASP A 106 4.80 -9.65 12.62
N LYS A 107 3.77 -10.17 11.97
CA LYS A 107 2.74 -9.36 11.33
C LYS A 107 1.83 -8.67 12.35
N ASP A 108 1.57 -9.32 13.47
CA ASP A 108 0.70 -8.77 14.50
C ASP A 108 1.40 -7.64 15.25
N THR A 109 2.66 -7.84 15.62
CA THR A 109 3.51 -6.76 16.16
C THR A 109 3.60 -5.58 15.18
N PHE A 110 3.74 -5.84 13.88
CA PHE A 110 3.83 -4.76 12.89
C PHE A 110 2.51 -4.01 12.73
N LYS A 111 1.35 -4.71 12.76
CA LYS A 111 0.04 -4.06 12.77
C LYS A 111 -0.14 -3.11 13.95
N VAL A 112 0.24 -3.54 15.15
CA VAL A 112 0.20 -2.70 16.35
C VAL A 112 1.02 -1.43 16.13
N VAL A 113 2.28 -1.58 15.72
CA VAL A 113 3.18 -0.45 15.46
C VAL A 113 2.65 0.50 14.39
N LYS A 114 2.07 -0.04 13.33
CA LYS A 114 1.54 0.77 12.22
C LYS A 114 0.24 1.48 12.58
N LYS A 115 -0.62 0.85 13.38
CA LYS A 115 -1.90 1.42 13.84
C LYS A 115 -1.68 2.65 14.74
N ASP A 116 -0.61 2.67 15.52
CA ASP A 116 -0.28 3.77 16.43
C ASP A 116 0.30 5.02 15.71
N GLN A 117 0.61 4.92 14.43
CA GLN A 117 1.18 6.04 13.69
C GLN A 117 0.14 7.10 13.33
N ALA A 118 0.50 8.38 13.45
CA ALA A 118 -0.34 9.48 12.99
C ALA A 118 -0.66 9.37 11.48
N LYS A 119 0.25 8.79 10.68
CA LYS A 119 0.04 8.53 9.26
C LYS A 119 -1.05 7.50 8.98
N TYR A 120 -1.33 6.57 9.91
CA TYR A 120 -2.46 5.64 9.78
C TYR A 120 -3.79 6.38 9.79
N ARG A 121 -3.97 7.29 10.73
CA ARG A 121 -5.19 8.13 10.79
C ARG A 121 -5.34 8.96 9.53
N PHE A 122 -4.25 9.60 9.10
CA PHE A 122 -4.26 10.34 7.85
C PHE A 122 -4.62 9.47 6.64
N PHE A 123 -4.11 8.23 6.56
CA PHE A 123 -4.45 7.27 5.52
C PHE A 123 -5.96 6.95 5.52
N LYS A 124 -6.50 6.64 6.71
CA LYS A 124 -7.94 6.39 6.90
C LYS A 124 -8.78 7.59 6.46
N ASP A 125 -8.50 8.77 7.01
CA ASP A 125 -9.24 10.00 6.70
C ASP A 125 -9.23 10.33 5.20
N LYS A 126 -8.11 10.08 4.51
CA LYS A 126 -8.02 10.31 3.07
C LYS A 126 -8.81 9.30 2.26
N ILE A 127 -8.81 8.02 2.63
CA ILE A 127 -9.65 7.03 1.97
C ILE A 127 -11.11 7.40 2.10
N GLU A 128 -11.58 7.66 3.31
CA GLU A 128 -12.95 8.03 3.60
C GLU A 128 -13.37 9.28 2.80
N SER A 129 -12.62 10.37 2.92
CA SER A 129 -12.92 11.63 2.24
C SER A 129 -13.00 11.48 0.71
N PHE A 130 -12.02 10.83 0.08
CA PHE A 130 -12.01 10.71 -1.38
C PHE A 130 -13.04 9.71 -1.91
N VAL A 131 -13.29 8.63 -1.18
CA VAL A 131 -14.35 7.67 -1.55
C VAL A 131 -15.73 8.33 -1.46
N ASP A 132 -15.98 9.10 -0.41
CA ASP A 132 -17.25 9.83 -0.24
C ASP A 132 -17.46 10.90 -1.32
N GLU A 133 -16.38 11.51 -1.81
CA GLU A 133 -16.40 12.41 -2.96
C GLU A 133 -16.52 11.68 -4.32
N GLY A 134 -16.58 10.35 -4.33
CA GLY A 134 -16.62 9.54 -5.55
C GLY A 134 -15.30 9.53 -6.31
N VAL A 135 -14.16 9.82 -5.67
CA VAL A 135 -12.85 9.86 -6.30
C VAL A 135 -12.12 8.52 -6.14
N PRO A 136 -11.81 7.82 -7.22
CA PRO A 136 -11.07 6.56 -7.14
C PRO A 136 -9.63 6.79 -6.70
N ILE A 137 -9.14 5.92 -5.81
CA ILE A 137 -7.81 6.02 -5.21
C ILE A 137 -6.90 4.94 -5.80
N CYS A 138 -5.85 5.35 -6.50
CA CYS A 138 -4.77 4.45 -6.91
C CYS A 138 -3.88 4.17 -5.71
N TRP A 139 -3.77 2.91 -5.34
CA TRP A 139 -3.04 2.42 -4.19
C TRP A 139 -1.90 1.53 -4.61
N THR A 140 -0.66 2.00 -4.41
CA THR A 140 0.54 1.19 -4.57
C THR A 140 0.87 0.49 -3.27
N LEU A 141 1.17 -0.79 -3.37
CA LEU A 141 1.35 -1.66 -2.22
C LEU A 141 2.42 -2.72 -2.46
N TYR A 142 2.87 -3.32 -1.36
CA TYR A 142 3.75 -4.46 -1.39
C TYR A 142 2.97 -5.75 -1.13
N LEU A 143 2.84 -6.60 -2.16
CA LEU A 143 2.12 -7.87 -2.08
C LEU A 143 2.82 -8.89 -1.19
N GLY A 144 2.06 -9.86 -0.72
CA GLY A 144 2.56 -11.05 -0.02
C GLY A 144 2.79 -10.86 1.47
N MET A 145 2.66 -9.66 2.00
CA MET A 145 2.79 -9.41 3.44
C MET A 145 1.67 -10.12 4.23
N PHE A 146 0.44 -10.01 3.75
CA PHE A 146 -0.72 -10.70 4.32
C PHE A 146 -1.31 -11.69 3.31
N PRO A 147 -1.78 -12.87 3.75
CA PRO A 147 -2.44 -13.82 2.88
C PRO A 147 -3.76 -13.27 2.34
N GLU A 148 -3.98 -13.44 1.05
CA GLU A 148 -5.23 -13.05 0.41
C GLU A 148 -5.85 -14.26 -0.29
N LYS A 149 -7.14 -14.51 -0.02
CA LYS A 149 -7.85 -15.64 -0.63
C LYS A 149 -7.85 -15.52 -2.16
N GLY A 150 -7.44 -16.61 -2.83
CA GLY A 150 -7.45 -16.71 -4.29
C GLY A 150 -6.31 -15.97 -4.99
N LEU A 151 -5.29 -15.50 -4.25
CA LEU A 151 -4.09 -14.92 -4.84
C LEU A 151 -2.87 -15.81 -4.58
N PRO A 152 -1.97 -15.94 -5.56
CA PRO A 152 -0.67 -16.53 -5.29
C PRO A 152 0.06 -15.68 -4.26
N GLN A 153 0.79 -16.32 -3.35
CA GLN A 153 1.65 -15.63 -2.37
C GLN A 153 2.93 -15.14 -3.07
N SER A 154 2.77 -14.27 -4.05
CA SER A 154 3.90 -13.61 -4.69
C SER A 154 4.19 -12.29 -4.00
N PHE A 155 5.47 -12.00 -3.88
CA PHE A 155 5.97 -10.80 -3.24
C PHE A 155 6.41 -9.79 -4.31
N GLY A 156 6.07 -8.53 -4.11
CA GLY A 156 6.48 -7.48 -5.04
C GLY A 156 5.61 -6.24 -4.96
N GLY A 157 6.04 -5.21 -5.65
CA GLY A 157 5.24 -4.00 -5.83
C GLY A 157 4.05 -4.27 -6.73
N HIS A 158 2.90 -3.70 -6.40
CA HIS A 158 1.67 -3.81 -7.17
C HIS A 158 0.83 -2.55 -7.05
N MET A 159 -0.13 -2.36 -7.94
CA MET A 159 -1.09 -1.26 -7.88
C MET A 159 -2.52 -1.78 -7.91
N ARG A 160 -3.33 -1.27 -7.02
CA ARG A 160 -4.76 -1.53 -6.91
C ARG A 160 -5.56 -0.25 -6.91
N LEU A 161 -6.86 -0.37 -6.98
CA LEU A 161 -7.77 0.74 -6.87
C LEU A 161 -8.66 0.55 -5.65
N ILE A 162 -8.57 1.47 -4.68
CA ILE A 162 -9.53 1.53 -3.57
C ILE A 162 -10.77 2.24 -4.08
N VAL A 163 -11.92 1.61 -3.88
CA VAL A 163 -13.22 2.07 -4.40
C VAL A 163 -14.29 2.17 -3.33
N GLY A 164 -13.96 1.80 -2.09
CA GLY A 164 -14.88 1.85 -0.98
C GLY A 164 -14.21 1.56 0.36
N TYR A 165 -14.96 1.75 1.43
CA TYR A 165 -14.58 1.38 2.79
C TYR A 165 -15.81 0.91 3.58
N ASN A 166 -15.54 0.27 4.71
CA ASN A 166 -16.55 -0.06 5.71
C ASN A 166 -16.01 0.36 7.08
N GLU A 167 -16.61 1.39 7.66
CA GLU A 167 -16.15 1.97 8.91
C GLU A 167 -16.35 1.02 10.11
N GLU A 168 -17.51 0.35 10.19
CA GLU A 168 -17.84 -0.56 11.30
C GLU A 168 -16.88 -1.75 11.37
N LYS A 169 -16.43 -2.25 10.21
CA LYS A 169 -15.50 -3.38 10.10
C LYS A 169 -14.04 -2.98 9.99
N GLU A 170 -13.76 -1.68 9.93
CA GLU A 170 -12.43 -1.15 9.61
C GLU A 170 -11.81 -1.81 8.37
N GLU A 171 -12.56 -1.89 7.26
CA GLU A 171 -12.14 -2.51 6.00
C GLU A 171 -12.07 -1.51 4.84
N ILE A 172 -11.16 -1.75 3.89
CA ILE A 172 -11.22 -1.17 2.55
C ILE A 172 -11.86 -2.14 1.56
N LEU A 173 -12.51 -1.59 0.55
CA LEU A 173 -12.93 -2.30 -0.66
C LEU A 173 -12.00 -1.88 -1.79
N TYR A 174 -11.45 -2.86 -2.49
CA TYR A 174 -10.52 -2.59 -3.58
C TYR A 174 -10.76 -3.51 -4.76
N THR A 175 -10.28 -3.09 -5.92
CA THR A 175 -10.31 -3.89 -7.15
C THR A 175 -8.90 -4.07 -7.70
N ASP A 176 -8.65 -5.25 -8.25
CA ASP A 176 -7.37 -5.62 -8.84
C ASP A 176 -7.44 -5.67 -10.37
N SER A 177 -6.29 -5.67 -11.03
CA SER A 177 -6.16 -5.73 -12.50
C SER A 177 -6.06 -7.15 -13.07
N TRP A 178 -6.06 -8.18 -12.23
CA TRP A 178 -5.76 -9.57 -12.62
C TRP A 178 -6.94 -10.35 -13.23
N GLY A 179 -7.97 -9.67 -13.72
CA GLY A 179 -9.03 -10.28 -14.49
C GLY A 179 -10.24 -10.75 -13.68
N GLU A 180 -10.90 -11.78 -14.19
CA GLU A 180 -12.11 -12.34 -13.58
C GLU A 180 -11.83 -12.93 -12.20
N GLY A 181 -12.77 -12.75 -11.25
CA GLY A 181 -12.59 -13.15 -9.86
C GLY A 181 -11.80 -12.17 -8.98
N HIS A 182 -11.17 -11.14 -9.58
CA HIS A 182 -10.40 -10.11 -8.87
C HIS A 182 -11.11 -8.74 -8.87
N GLY A 183 -12.41 -8.74 -9.17
CA GLY A 183 -13.19 -7.51 -9.37
C GLY A 183 -13.41 -6.70 -8.11
N MET A 184 -13.78 -7.36 -7.01
CA MET A 184 -14.06 -6.70 -5.74
C MET A 184 -13.55 -7.55 -4.59
N LYS A 185 -12.66 -6.98 -3.79
CA LYS A 185 -12.07 -7.62 -2.62
C LYS A 185 -12.14 -6.71 -1.40
N ARG A 186 -11.93 -7.30 -0.24
CA ARG A 186 -11.90 -6.59 1.04
C ARG A 186 -10.64 -6.95 1.80
N MET A 187 -10.17 -6.00 2.58
CA MET A 187 -9.01 -6.16 3.45
C MET A 187 -9.18 -5.24 4.66
N SER A 188 -8.64 -5.66 5.80
CA SER A 188 -8.56 -4.79 6.97
C SER A 188 -7.81 -3.49 6.64
N MET A 189 -8.31 -2.37 7.14
CA MET A 189 -7.71 -1.05 6.93
C MET A 189 -6.26 -0.99 7.43
N VAL A 190 -5.97 -1.64 8.57
CA VAL A 190 -4.60 -1.68 9.12
C VAL A 190 -3.68 -2.57 8.29
N GLU A 191 -4.15 -3.68 7.75
CA GLU A 191 -3.34 -4.51 6.85
C GLU A 191 -3.05 -3.78 5.54
N ALA A 192 -4.04 -3.10 4.98
CA ALA A 192 -3.83 -2.22 3.83
C ALA A 192 -2.79 -1.15 4.11
N TRP A 193 -2.84 -0.52 5.29
CA TRP A 193 -1.83 0.46 5.71
C TRP A 193 -0.44 -0.15 5.83
N CYS A 194 -0.31 -1.35 6.41
CA CYS A 194 0.97 -2.06 6.50
C CYS A 194 1.60 -2.31 5.12
N MET A 195 0.79 -2.61 4.11
CA MET A 195 1.22 -2.90 2.75
C MET A 195 1.43 -1.63 1.90
N THR A 196 0.97 -0.47 2.33
CA THR A 196 0.95 0.76 1.53
C THR A 196 2.36 1.26 1.22
N MET A 197 2.63 1.48 -0.07
CA MET A 197 3.83 2.14 -0.59
C MET A 197 3.53 3.56 -1.10
N GLY A 198 2.32 3.81 -1.56
CA GLY A 198 1.90 5.12 -2.02
C GLY A 198 0.40 5.18 -2.28
N VAL A 199 -0.15 6.37 -2.21
CA VAL A 199 -1.57 6.64 -2.46
C VAL A 199 -1.70 7.85 -3.35
N TYR A 200 -2.45 7.71 -4.43
CA TYR A 200 -2.68 8.75 -5.43
C TYR A 200 -4.18 8.88 -5.69
N ALA A 201 -4.65 10.11 -5.82
CA ALA A 201 -6.02 10.40 -6.26
C ALA A 201 -5.99 11.16 -7.59
N MET A 202 -6.93 10.85 -8.48
CA MET A 202 -7.20 11.62 -9.69
C MET A 202 -8.44 12.45 -9.45
N VAL A 203 -8.28 13.73 -9.18
CA VAL A 203 -9.35 14.64 -8.76
C VAL A 203 -9.80 15.48 -9.94
N PRO A 204 -11.10 15.64 -10.22
CA PRO A 204 -11.58 16.53 -11.26
C PRO A 204 -11.03 17.95 -11.12
N ASN A 205 -10.65 18.57 -12.23
CA ASN A 205 -10.34 19.99 -12.25
C ASN A 205 -11.65 20.75 -12.05
N ARG A 206 -11.77 21.43 -10.94
CA ARG A 206 -12.87 22.37 -10.70
C ARG A 206 -12.60 23.67 -11.41
#